data_963a0fc905f101141ede5a47895e01e4
#
_entry.id   963a0fc905f101141ede5a47895e01e4
#
_cell.length_a   1.000
_cell.length_b   1.000
_cell.length_c   1.000
_cell.angle_alpha   90.00
_cell.angle_beta   90.00
_cell.angle_gamma   90.00
#
_symmetry.space_group_name_H-M   'P 1'
#
loop_
_entity.id
_entity.type
_entity.pdbx_description
1 polymer ?
#
loop_
_entity_poly.entity_id
_entity_poly.type
_entity_poly.pdbx_seq_one_letter_code
_entity_poly.pdbx_strand_id
1 'polypeptide(L)'
;MTSDVTRLKDAFSQLRIAAAEPGAFKRRELWSAFEYRDLGVAAATGGRIGAFHMRAIGPCTGAQGWHWHALGFHMVYILKGRVTYRWEGSDRDVVAEAGACLVQPPGGAHNVIDYTADLEVLEITMPADYATIPAADLD
;
A
#
# COMPACT_ATOMS: atom_id res chain seq x y z
N MET A 1 -5.58 9.35 33.07
CA MET A 1 -5.31 9.19 31.59
C MET A 1 -4.38 8.01 31.38
N THR A 2 -4.84 7.03 30.62
CA THR A 2 -3.94 5.98 30.11
C THR A 2 -3.02 6.60 29.08
N SER A 3 -1.71 6.41 29.23
CA SER A 3 -0.74 6.86 28.22
C SER A 3 -1.01 6.14 26.89
N ASP A 4 -0.60 6.73 25.77
CA ASP A 4 -0.73 6.08 24.45
C ASP A 4 -0.02 4.73 24.43
N VAL A 5 1.08 4.59 25.16
CA VAL A 5 1.80 3.32 25.32
C VAL A 5 0.94 2.26 26.01
N THR A 6 0.14 2.62 27.00
CA THR A 6 -0.77 1.69 27.69
C THR A 6 -1.88 1.21 26.74
N ARG A 7 -2.46 2.12 25.94
CA ARG A 7 -3.45 1.76 24.91
C ARG A 7 -2.88 0.85 23.85
N LEU A 8 -1.65 1.09 23.43
CA LEU A 8 -0.95 0.23 22.48
C LEU A 8 -0.67 -1.14 23.09
N LYS A 9 -0.28 -1.19 24.37
CA LYS A 9 -0.02 -2.43 25.10
C LYS A 9 -1.27 -3.31 25.19
N ASP A 10 -2.43 -2.72 25.42
CA ASP A 10 -3.71 -3.44 25.45
C ASP A 10 -4.09 -3.96 24.05
N ALA A 11 -3.84 -3.17 23.00
CA ALA A 11 -4.09 -3.58 21.62
C ALA A 11 -3.13 -4.71 21.17
N PHE A 12 -1.90 -4.74 21.66
CA PHE A 12 -0.88 -5.74 21.36
C PHE A 12 -0.75 -6.82 22.46
N SER A 13 -1.83 -7.14 23.15
CA SER A 13 -1.80 -8.08 24.28
C SER A 13 -1.34 -9.49 23.92
N GLN A 14 -1.32 -9.86 22.64
CA GLN A 14 -0.94 -11.19 22.16
C GLN A 14 -0.04 -11.10 20.94
N LEU A 15 0.95 -12.00 20.87
CA LEU A 15 1.72 -12.21 19.66
C LEU A 15 0.79 -12.69 18.54
N ARG A 16 0.90 -12.06 17.37
CA ARG A 16 0.15 -12.44 16.17
C ARG A 16 1.09 -12.86 15.06
N ILE A 17 0.71 -13.88 14.32
CA ILE A 17 1.46 -14.38 13.17
C ILE A 17 0.49 -14.46 11.98
N ALA A 18 0.84 -13.79 10.89
CA ALA A 18 0.16 -13.92 9.60
C ALA A 18 1.08 -14.76 8.68
N ALA A 19 0.90 -16.07 8.68
CA ALA A 19 1.71 -16.96 7.87
C ALA A 19 1.46 -16.75 6.37
N ALA A 20 2.49 -16.98 5.56
CA ALA A 20 2.40 -16.92 4.11
C ALA A 20 1.73 -18.20 3.58
N GLU A 21 0.41 -18.27 3.62
CA GLU A 21 -0.36 -19.43 3.18
C GLU A 21 -0.82 -19.29 1.73
N PRO A 22 -0.91 -20.41 0.98
CA PRO A 22 -1.55 -20.42 -0.33
C PRO A 22 -2.99 -19.89 -0.24
N GLY A 23 -3.39 -18.99 -1.16
CA GLY A 23 -4.72 -18.39 -1.16
C GLY A 23 -4.94 -17.25 -0.18
N ALA A 24 -3.91 -16.81 0.56
CA ALA A 24 -3.99 -15.66 1.46
C ALA A 24 -4.11 -14.32 0.70
N PHE A 25 -3.73 -14.29 -0.56
CA PHE A 25 -3.87 -13.11 -1.41
C PHE A 25 -5.28 -13.01 -1.98
N LYS A 26 -5.84 -11.80 -1.96
CA LYS A 26 -7.18 -11.51 -2.47
C LYS A 26 -7.16 -10.30 -3.40
N ARG A 27 -7.97 -10.34 -4.44
CA ARG A 27 -8.17 -9.21 -5.35
C ARG A 27 -9.07 -8.16 -4.70
N ARG A 28 -8.86 -6.89 -5.08
CA ARG A 28 -9.75 -5.77 -4.76
C ARG A 28 -10.42 -5.29 -6.04
N GLU A 29 -11.67 -4.83 -5.96
CA GLU A 29 -12.44 -4.41 -7.13
C GLU A 29 -11.78 -3.25 -7.89
N LEU A 30 -11.25 -2.26 -7.17
CA LEU A 30 -10.64 -1.07 -7.76
C LEU A 30 -9.23 -1.31 -8.34
N TRP A 31 -8.57 -2.41 -7.96
CA TRP A 31 -7.18 -2.70 -8.33
C TRP A 31 -7.04 -4.13 -8.81
N SER A 32 -7.77 -4.47 -9.86
CA SER A 32 -7.84 -5.84 -10.40
C SER A 32 -6.50 -6.37 -10.95
N ALA A 33 -5.52 -5.48 -11.18
CA ALA A 33 -4.17 -5.85 -11.62
C ALA A 33 -3.30 -6.41 -10.49
N PHE A 34 -3.74 -6.24 -9.23
CA PHE A 34 -3.00 -6.64 -8.04
C PHE A 34 -3.84 -7.50 -7.11
N GLU A 35 -3.15 -8.26 -6.29
CA GLU A 35 -3.76 -8.97 -5.17
C GLU A 35 -3.02 -8.65 -3.88
N TYR A 36 -3.73 -8.74 -2.76
CA TYR A 36 -3.29 -8.24 -1.45
C TYR A 36 -3.43 -9.32 -0.40
N ARG A 37 -2.43 -9.43 0.46
CA ARG A 37 -2.44 -10.24 1.66
C ARG A 37 -2.39 -9.32 2.89
N ASP A 38 -3.39 -9.40 3.75
CA ASP A 38 -3.41 -8.70 5.03
C ASP A 38 -2.38 -9.35 5.97
N LEU A 39 -1.53 -8.54 6.58
CA LEU A 39 -0.50 -9.00 7.51
C LEU A 39 -0.96 -9.02 8.97
N GLY A 40 -2.24 -8.73 9.24
CA GLY A 40 -2.81 -8.79 10.58
C GLY A 40 -2.52 -7.58 11.47
N VAL A 41 -1.87 -6.56 10.93
CA VAL A 41 -1.46 -5.39 11.72
C VAL A 41 -2.66 -4.52 12.08
N ALA A 42 -3.65 -4.40 11.19
CA ALA A 42 -4.88 -3.67 11.47
C ALA A 42 -5.61 -4.24 12.69
N ALA A 43 -5.81 -5.55 12.72
CA ALA A 43 -6.44 -6.24 13.86
C ALA A 43 -5.62 -6.06 15.15
N ALA A 44 -4.29 -6.12 15.07
CA ALA A 44 -3.40 -5.95 16.21
C ALA A 44 -3.41 -4.51 16.77
N THR A 45 -3.69 -3.50 15.93
CA THR A 45 -3.60 -2.08 16.31
C THR A 45 -4.96 -1.39 16.47
N GLY A 46 -6.05 -2.15 16.45
CA GLY A 46 -7.40 -1.57 16.49
C GLY A 46 -7.66 -0.64 15.29
N GLY A 47 -7.15 -0.97 14.12
CA GLY A 47 -7.34 -0.21 12.89
C GLY A 47 -6.43 1.01 12.72
N ARG A 48 -5.49 1.26 13.63
CA ARG A 48 -4.59 2.42 13.54
C ARG A 48 -3.56 2.29 12.43
N ILE A 49 -3.05 1.08 12.22
CA ILE A 49 -2.01 0.79 11.23
C ILE A 49 -2.47 -0.37 10.35
N GLY A 50 -2.34 -0.21 9.05
CA GLY A 50 -2.51 -1.28 8.07
C GLY A 50 -1.17 -1.72 7.51
N ALA A 51 -1.01 -3.01 7.26
CA ALA A 51 0.14 -3.54 6.55
C ALA A 51 -0.32 -4.65 5.62
N PHE A 52 0.10 -4.54 4.35
CA PHE A 52 -0.30 -5.46 3.30
C PHE A 52 0.91 -5.87 2.47
N HIS A 53 0.93 -7.13 2.08
CA HIS A 53 1.79 -7.61 1.03
C HIS A 53 0.98 -7.59 -0.27
N MET A 54 1.38 -6.75 -1.22
CA MET A 54 0.75 -6.62 -2.52
C MET A 54 1.64 -7.24 -3.58
N ARG A 55 1.06 -7.89 -4.57
CA ARG A 55 1.79 -8.38 -5.75
C ARG A 55 0.98 -8.19 -7.04
N ALA A 56 1.70 -8.02 -8.15
CA ALA A 56 1.09 -8.02 -9.47
C ALA A 56 0.57 -9.42 -9.83
N ILE A 57 -0.55 -9.49 -10.53
CA ILE A 57 -1.13 -10.74 -11.01
C ILE A 57 -0.53 -11.17 -12.35
N GLY A 58 -0.01 -10.22 -13.10
CA GLY A 58 0.60 -10.44 -14.41
C GLY A 58 1.27 -9.17 -14.93
N PRO A 59 1.68 -9.14 -16.20
CA PRO A 59 2.30 -7.97 -16.79
C PRO A 59 1.41 -6.74 -16.74
N CYS A 60 2.03 -5.56 -16.70
CA CYS A 60 1.31 -4.30 -16.80
C CYS A 60 0.65 -4.17 -18.17
N THR A 61 -0.65 -3.86 -18.19
CA THR A 61 -1.44 -3.68 -19.41
C THR A 61 -1.79 -2.21 -19.68
N GLY A 62 -1.26 -1.29 -18.86
CA GLY A 62 -1.47 0.14 -18.99
C GLY A 62 -1.48 0.85 -17.65
N ALA A 63 -1.50 2.17 -17.69
CA ALA A 63 -1.57 3.00 -16.48
C ALA A 63 -2.85 2.70 -15.69
N GLN A 64 -2.72 2.70 -14.36
CA GLN A 64 -3.81 2.34 -13.46
C GLN A 64 -4.81 3.48 -13.21
N GLY A 65 -4.45 4.72 -13.54
CA GLY A 65 -5.27 5.91 -13.36
C GLY A 65 -4.85 6.77 -12.18
N TRP A 66 -5.09 8.08 -12.33
CA TRP A 66 -4.83 9.05 -11.28
C TRP A 66 -5.77 8.86 -10.11
N HIS A 67 -5.23 8.83 -8.90
CA HIS A 67 -5.98 8.68 -7.65
C HIS A 67 -5.19 9.22 -6.47
N TRP A 68 -5.86 9.40 -5.32
CA TRP A 68 -5.24 9.71 -4.05
C TRP A 68 -5.91 8.91 -2.93
N HIS A 69 -5.24 8.84 -1.80
CA HIS A 69 -5.71 8.09 -0.64
C HIS A 69 -5.98 9.03 0.53
N ALA A 70 -7.15 8.88 1.16
CA ALA A 70 -7.53 9.65 2.34
C ALA A 70 -6.91 9.03 3.60
N LEU A 71 -5.62 9.28 3.80
CA LEU A 71 -4.83 8.74 4.91
C LEU A 71 -3.77 9.73 5.38
N GLY A 72 -3.20 9.51 6.57
CA GLY A 72 -2.17 10.36 7.17
C GLY A 72 -0.75 9.88 6.99
N PHE A 73 -0.57 8.60 6.65
CA PHE A 73 0.75 8.01 6.38
C PHE A 73 0.64 6.88 5.37
N HIS A 74 1.53 6.86 4.40
CA HIS A 74 1.57 5.81 3.40
C HIS A 74 3.03 5.52 3.00
N MET A 75 3.46 4.32 3.26
CA MET A 75 4.79 3.83 2.91
C MET A 75 4.66 2.60 2.01
N VAL A 76 5.48 2.55 0.97
CA VAL A 76 5.61 1.39 0.10
C VAL A 76 7.08 0.98 0.03
N TYR A 77 7.37 -0.25 0.40
CA TYR A 77 8.69 -0.85 0.27
C TYR A 77 8.68 -1.90 -0.84
N ILE A 78 9.55 -1.76 -1.82
CA ILE A 78 9.60 -2.68 -2.96
C ILE A 78 10.37 -3.93 -2.56
N LEU A 79 9.69 -5.08 -2.56
CA LEU A 79 10.27 -6.37 -2.21
C LEU A 79 10.88 -7.05 -3.42
N LYS A 80 10.26 -6.90 -4.60
CA LYS A 80 10.64 -7.57 -5.83
C LYS A 80 10.14 -6.80 -7.03
N GLY A 81 10.89 -6.82 -8.12
CA GLY A 81 10.51 -6.16 -9.37
C GLY A 81 10.71 -4.66 -9.35
N ARG A 82 9.93 -3.97 -10.19
CA ARG A 82 10.03 -2.54 -10.41
C ARG A 82 8.65 -1.95 -10.64
N VAL A 83 8.44 -0.72 -10.15
CA VAL A 83 7.23 0.07 -10.39
C VAL A 83 7.60 1.49 -10.78
N THR A 84 6.84 2.08 -11.68
CA THR A 84 6.98 3.48 -12.10
C THR A 84 5.73 4.26 -11.71
N TYR A 85 5.93 5.33 -10.94
CA TYR A 85 4.89 6.24 -10.50
C TYR A 85 5.02 7.60 -11.17
N ARG A 86 3.88 8.22 -11.41
CA ARG A 86 3.77 9.65 -11.76
C ARG A 86 3.04 10.36 -10.64
N TRP A 87 3.58 11.50 -10.21
CA TRP A 87 3.09 12.27 -9.07
C TRP A 87 2.57 13.63 -9.52
N GLU A 88 1.49 14.08 -8.89
CA GLU A 88 0.96 15.42 -9.05
C GLU A 88 2.06 16.45 -8.80
N GLY A 89 2.23 17.38 -9.73
CA GLY A 89 3.22 18.46 -9.63
C GLY A 89 4.67 18.05 -9.89
N SER A 90 4.95 16.78 -10.19
CA SER A 90 6.28 16.34 -10.58
C SER A 90 6.45 16.35 -12.09
N ASP A 91 7.59 16.83 -12.57
CA ASP A 91 7.98 16.81 -13.99
C ASP A 91 8.67 15.50 -14.38
N ARG A 92 8.88 14.60 -13.44
CA ARG A 92 9.56 13.32 -13.65
C ARG A 92 8.78 12.16 -13.08
N ASP A 93 8.84 11.06 -13.81
CA ASP A 93 8.37 9.78 -13.29
C ASP A 93 9.36 9.23 -12.26
N VAL A 94 8.84 8.57 -11.24
CA VAL A 94 9.63 7.94 -10.19
C VAL A 94 9.68 6.44 -10.43
N VAL A 95 10.86 5.92 -10.64
CA VAL A 95 11.10 4.48 -10.80
C VAL A 95 11.64 3.93 -9.49
N ALA A 96 10.95 2.95 -8.92
CA ALA A 96 11.36 2.26 -7.69
C ALA A 96 11.59 0.78 -7.96
N GLU A 97 12.76 0.30 -7.54
CA GLU A 97 13.18 -1.10 -7.67
C GLU A 97 13.28 -1.77 -6.30
N ALA A 98 13.46 -3.08 -6.28
CA ALA A 98 13.61 -3.85 -5.04
C ALA A 98 14.61 -3.21 -4.07
N GLY A 99 14.21 -3.03 -2.81
CA GLY A 99 14.98 -2.33 -1.78
C GLY A 99 14.65 -0.84 -1.63
N ALA A 100 13.92 -0.24 -2.57
CA ALA A 100 13.49 1.15 -2.45
C ALA A 100 12.30 1.30 -1.49
N CYS A 101 12.31 2.40 -0.74
CA CYS A 101 11.20 2.79 0.13
C CYS A 101 10.63 4.13 -0.35
N LEU A 102 9.32 4.16 -0.55
CA LEU A 102 8.57 5.36 -0.93
C LEU A 102 7.69 5.79 0.24
N VAL A 103 7.83 7.02 0.68
CA VAL A 103 6.88 7.64 1.61
C VAL A 103 6.05 8.63 0.81
N GLN A 104 4.76 8.32 0.68
CA GLN A 104 3.85 9.10 -0.16
C GLN A 104 3.25 10.26 0.63
N PRO A 105 3.25 11.49 0.07
CA PRO A 105 2.60 12.63 0.72
C PRO A 105 1.11 12.36 0.93
N PRO A 106 0.56 12.65 2.13
CA PRO A 106 -0.87 12.52 2.37
C PRO A 106 -1.70 13.33 1.37
N GLY A 107 -2.71 12.69 0.77
CA GLY A 107 -3.62 13.33 -0.17
C GLY A 107 -3.03 13.68 -1.54
N GLY A 108 -1.76 13.37 -1.80
CA GLY A 108 -1.12 13.58 -3.10
C GLY A 108 -1.65 12.63 -4.17
N ALA A 109 -2.10 13.18 -5.31
CA ALA A 109 -2.54 12.37 -6.43
C ALA A 109 -1.35 11.73 -7.16
N HIS A 110 -1.50 10.49 -7.56
CA HIS A 110 -0.48 9.73 -8.26
C HIS A 110 -1.10 8.70 -9.20
N ASN A 111 -0.27 8.18 -10.07
CA ASN A 111 -0.66 7.16 -11.04
C ASN A 111 0.47 6.11 -11.16
N VAL A 112 0.12 4.85 -11.04
CA VAL A 112 1.03 3.75 -11.36
C VAL A 112 0.98 3.55 -12.88
N ILE A 113 2.03 3.94 -13.57
CA ILE A 113 2.04 3.93 -15.04
C ILE A 113 2.70 2.69 -15.65
N ASP A 114 3.57 2.04 -14.91
CA ASP A 114 4.20 0.79 -15.35
C ASP A 114 4.70 -0.03 -14.17
N TYR A 115 4.78 -1.35 -14.33
CA TYR A 115 5.37 -2.27 -13.36
C TYR A 115 5.76 -3.59 -14.02
N THR A 116 6.70 -4.30 -13.40
CA THR A 116 7.09 -5.64 -13.84
C THR A 116 6.09 -6.69 -13.35
N ALA A 117 5.93 -7.77 -14.11
CA ALA A 117 4.99 -8.85 -13.76
C ALA A 117 5.27 -9.52 -12.41
N ASP A 118 6.51 -9.43 -11.93
CA ASP A 118 6.96 -9.99 -10.65
C ASP A 118 6.94 -8.98 -9.51
N LEU A 119 6.32 -7.82 -9.67
CA LEU A 119 6.25 -6.78 -8.64
C LEU A 119 5.64 -7.32 -7.36
N GLU A 120 6.36 -7.14 -6.26
CA GLU A 120 5.87 -7.36 -4.91
C GLU A 120 6.28 -6.20 -4.01
N VAL A 121 5.36 -5.73 -3.18
CA VAL A 121 5.60 -4.61 -2.28
C VAL A 121 5.03 -4.88 -0.89
N LEU A 122 5.64 -4.28 0.12
CA LEU A 122 5.07 -4.11 1.44
C LEU A 122 4.48 -2.70 1.53
N GLU A 123 3.20 -2.62 1.86
CA GLU A 123 2.49 -1.36 2.02
C GLU A 123 2.09 -1.16 3.47
N ILE A 124 2.42 0.00 4.06
CA ILE A 124 2.06 0.37 5.43
C ILE A 124 1.28 1.67 5.38
N THR A 125 0.11 1.70 6.04
CA THR A 125 -0.80 2.84 6.04
C THR A 125 -1.26 3.21 7.45
N MET A 126 -1.61 4.48 7.62
CA MET A 126 -2.29 4.99 8.81
C MET A 126 -3.41 5.94 8.35
N PRO A 127 -4.67 5.61 8.64
CA PRO A 127 -5.19 4.41 9.30
C PRO A 127 -5.11 3.17 8.39
N ALA A 128 -5.51 2.03 8.93
CA ALA A 128 -5.55 0.77 8.19
C ALA A 128 -6.60 0.78 7.09
N ASP A 129 -7.76 1.38 7.36
CA ASP A 129 -8.87 1.51 6.43
C ASP A 129 -8.98 2.96 5.96
N TYR A 130 -9.03 3.17 4.65
CA TYR A 130 -9.04 4.49 4.02
C TYR A 130 -9.70 4.44 2.65
N ALA A 131 -10.26 5.56 2.23
CA ALA A 131 -10.83 5.70 0.90
C ALA A 131 -9.74 5.95 -0.14
N THR A 132 -9.86 5.31 -1.29
CA THR A 132 -9.10 5.64 -2.51
C THR A 132 -10.03 6.39 -3.44
N ILE A 133 -9.63 7.58 -3.83
CA ILE A 133 -10.47 8.54 -4.55
C ILE A 133 -9.87 8.76 -5.94
N PRO A 134 -10.61 8.44 -7.02
CA PRO A 134 -10.17 8.78 -8.37
C PRO A 134 -9.97 10.29 -8.50
N ALA A 135 -8.87 10.69 -9.13
CA ALA A 135 -8.56 12.08 -9.42
C ALA A 135 -8.81 12.37 -10.92
N ALA A 136 -8.97 13.64 -11.25
CA ALA A 136 -8.99 14.08 -12.64
C ALA A 136 -7.63 13.75 -13.30
N ASP A 137 -7.64 13.54 -14.62
CA ASP A 137 -6.41 13.35 -15.39
C ASP A 137 -5.51 14.58 -15.25
N LEU A 138 -4.29 14.37 -14.82
CA LEU A 138 -3.29 15.40 -14.55
C LEU A 138 -2.13 15.37 -15.56
N ASP A 139 -2.23 14.56 -16.60
CA ASP A 139 -1.23 14.47 -17.68
C ASP A 139 -1.26 15.67 -18.63
#